data_19c0d9e4f5167ed3385a12d2c6f76ab2
#
_entry.id   19c0d9e4f5167ed3385a12d2c6f76ab2
#
_cell.length_a   1.000
_cell.length_b   1.000
_cell.length_c   1.000
_cell.angle_alpha   90.00
_cell.angle_beta   90.00
_cell.angle_gamma   90.00
#
_symmetry.space_group_name_H-M   'P 1'
#
loop_
_entity.id
_entity.type
_entity.pdbx_description
1 polymer ?
#
loop_
_entity_poly.entity_id
_entity_poly.type
_entity_poly.pdbx_seq_one_letter_code
_entity_poly.pdbx_strand_id
1 'polypeptide(L)'
;IIVADDMGYGDVGIYGNEYIKTPNIDQMAREGMMFTDFHSNGSVSSPTRCGLLTGRYQQRAGLEKVLLVPRDDKDKEVGLQSEEITFAKILGDNGYRTALIGKWHLGYLQKHHPMNFGFQKFVGFKSGNVDYQSHRNRYGDVDWWDGLEMKNMPGYTTTLLTTLSEDYIKENKDKPFCLYIAHAAPHSPMQGPNEKAIRTEATLEGDKNSDRPNKEIYKDMVEELDWSVGRILETLKKYKLDKNTFVVFFSDNGPVINNGGSTGGYRGAKGAPWEIGR
;
A
#
# COMPACT_ATOMS: atom_id res chain seq x y z
N ILE A 1 -5.08 2.22 -9.44
CA ILE A 1 -3.71 1.77 -9.11
C ILE A 1 -3.81 1.02 -7.79
N ILE A 2 -3.33 -0.23 -7.73
CA ILE A 2 -3.32 -1.07 -6.52
C ILE A 2 -1.86 -1.38 -6.22
N VAL A 3 -1.39 -1.01 -5.02
CA VAL A 3 0.01 -1.22 -4.61
C VAL A 3 0.07 -2.09 -3.37
N ALA A 4 0.80 -3.20 -3.47
CA ALA A 4 1.18 -4.03 -2.34
C ALA A 4 2.40 -3.43 -1.62
N ASP A 5 2.61 -3.79 -0.36
CA ASP A 5 3.70 -3.31 0.49
C ASP A 5 4.59 -4.51 0.90
N ASP A 6 5.82 -4.56 0.42
CA ASP A 6 6.78 -5.65 0.68
C ASP A 6 6.43 -7.01 0.04
N MET A 7 5.63 -7.05 -1.01
CA MET A 7 5.31 -8.28 -1.71
C MET A 7 6.42 -8.66 -2.70
N GLY A 8 6.86 -9.90 -2.67
CA GLY A 8 7.93 -10.40 -3.54
C GLY A 8 7.43 -10.88 -4.89
N TYR A 9 8.34 -10.90 -5.86
CA TYR A 9 8.08 -11.51 -7.18
C TYR A 9 7.63 -12.96 -7.05
N GLY A 10 8.31 -13.74 -6.20
CA GLY A 10 8.00 -15.15 -5.98
C GLY A 10 6.78 -15.41 -5.08
N ASP A 11 5.99 -14.39 -4.72
CA ASP A 11 4.81 -14.57 -3.88
C ASP A 11 3.51 -14.76 -4.69
N VAL A 12 3.56 -14.63 -6.01
CA VAL A 12 2.40 -14.68 -6.90
C VAL A 12 2.35 -15.99 -7.67
N GLY A 13 1.17 -16.60 -7.79
CA GLY A 13 0.97 -17.88 -8.47
C GLY A 13 1.37 -17.84 -9.93
N ILE A 14 1.10 -16.74 -10.66
CA ILE A 14 1.47 -16.61 -12.08
C ILE A 14 3.00 -16.65 -12.30
N TYR A 15 3.79 -16.33 -11.29
CA TYR A 15 5.25 -16.44 -11.31
C TYR A 15 5.77 -17.74 -10.71
N GLY A 16 4.88 -18.72 -10.44
CA GLY A 16 5.24 -20.07 -10.04
C GLY A 16 5.13 -20.37 -8.54
N ASN A 17 4.51 -19.53 -7.74
CA ASN A 17 4.24 -19.85 -6.33
C ASN A 17 3.13 -20.89 -6.22
N GLU A 18 3.46 -22.07 -5.67
CA GLU A 18 2.47 -23.14 -5.44
C GLU A 18 1.88 -23.11 -4.01
N TYR A 19 2.53 -22.41 -3.08
CA TYR A 19 2.13 -22.36 -1.68
C TYR A 19 1.11 -21.26 -1.38
N ILE A 20 1.33 -20.05 -1.91
CA ILE A 20 0.44 -18.91 -1.79
C ILE A 20 -0.51 -18.89 -2.99
N LYS A 21 -1.79 -18.73 -2.77
CA LYS A 21 -2.81 -18.73 -3.84
C LYS A 21 -3.24 -17.31 -4.17
N THR A 22 -2.97 -16.89 -5.40
CA THR A 22 -3.32 -15.55 -5.90
C THR A 22 -4.17 -15.60 -7.17
N PRO A 23 -5.32 -16.31 -7.14
CA PRO A 23 -6.10 -16.56 -8.36
C PRO A 23 -6.61 -15.30 -9.04
N ASN A 24 -6.90 -14.22 -8.30
CA ASN A 24 -7.41 -12.97 -8.84
C ASN A 24 -6.31 -12.14 -9.51
N ILE A 25 -5.14 -12.04 -8.89
CA ILE A 25 -3.95 -11.40 -9.47
C ILE A 25 -3.51 -12.19 -10.70
N ASP A 26 -3.48 -13.51 -10.61
CA ASP A 26 -3.13 -14.39 -11.72
C ASP A 26 -4.09 -14.23 -12.90
N GLN A 27 -5.39 -14.09 -12.63
CA GLN A 27 -6.40 -13.86 -13.67
C GLN A 27 -6.23 -12.48 -14.30
N MET A 28 -6.00 -11.44 -13.49
CA MET A 28 -5.69 -10.09 -13.99
C MET A 28 -4.49 -10.10 -14.93
N ALA A 29 -3.43 -10.86 -14.60
CA ALA A 29 -2.25 -11.01 -15.44
C ALA A 29 -2.56 -11.71 -16.77
N ARG A 30 -3.40 -12.77 -16.76
CA ARG A 30 -3.81 -13.50 -17.97
C ARG A 30 -4.73 -12.69 -18.89
N GLU A 31 -5.57 -11.85 -18.32
CA GLU A 31 -6.51 -11.01 -19.08
C GLU A 31 -5.89 -9.70 -19.56
N GLY A 32 -4.74 -9.31 -18.98
CA GLY A 32 -4.10 -8.04 -19.24
C GLY A 32 -2.67 -8.16 -19.78
N MET A 33 -1.80 -7.32 -19.27
CA MET A 33 -0.37 -7.30 -19.60
C MET A 33 0.45 -7.54 -18.33
N MET A 34 1.32 -8.53 -18.39
CA MET A 34 2.25 -8.87 -17.33
C MET A 34 3.66 -8.39 -17.68
N PHE A 35 4.26 -7.61 -16.80
CA PHE A 35 5.63 -7.16 -16.92
C PHE A 35 6.55 -8.17 -16.22
N THR A 36 7.47 -8.78 -16.97
CA THR A 36 8.40 -9.78 -16.44
C THR A 36 9.70 -9.17 -15.91
N ASP A 37 9.94 -7.91 -16.19
CA ASP A 37 11.15 -7.16 -15.80
C ASP A 37 10.76 -5.73 -15.36
N PHE A 38 9.81 -5.64 -14.43
CA PHE A 38 9.40 -4.37 -13.84
C PHE A 38 10.16 -4.12 -12.53
N HIS A 39 10.75 -2.94 -12.41
CA HIS A 39 11.43 -2.49 -11.21
C HIS A 39 10.80 -1.22 -10.68
N SER A 40 10.57 -1.16 -9.37
CA SER A 40 10.27 0.10 -8.70
C SER A 40 11.52 1.00 -8.66
N ASN A 41 11.33 2.30 -8.54
CA ASN A 41 12.46 3.26 -8.50
C ASN A 41 13.22 3.26 -7.18
N GLY A 42 12.72 2.59 -6.14
CA GLY A 42 13.35 2.52 -4.82
C GLY A 42 13.26 1.12 -4.23
N SER A 43 14.20 0.80 -3.35
CA SER A 43 14.26 -0.49 -2.65
C SER A 43 13.47 -0.50 -1.32
N VAL A 44 12.81 0.61 -0.98
CA VAL A 44 11.98 0.80 0.22
C VAL A 44 10.81 1.74 -0.07
N SER A 45 9.78 1.70 0.78
CA SER A 45 8.46 2.30 0.52
C SER A 45 8.47 3.81 0.23
N SER A 46 9.02 4.67 1.11
CA SER A 46 8.88 6.14 0.92
C SER A 46 9.51 6.63 -0.38
N PRO A 47 10.75 6.23 -0.75
CA PRO A 47 11.33 6.59 -2.04
C PRO A 47 10.50 6.14 -3.23
N THR A 48 10.00 4.90 -3.20
CA THR A 48 9.19 4.36 -4.29
C THR A 48 7.88 5.12 -4.44
N ARG A 49 7.17 5.36 -3.34
CA ARG A 49 5.89 6.09 -3.34
C ARG A 49 6.08 7.54 -3.79
N CYS A 50 7.19 8.18 -3.38
CA CYS A 50 7.57 9.50 -3.85
C CYS A 50 7.75 9.51 -5.39
N GLY A 51 8.54 8.59 -5.92
CA GLY A 51 8.77 8.49 -7.36
C GLY A 51 7.51 8.15 -8.15
N LEU A 52 6.67 7.23 -7.63
CA LEU A 52 5.38 6.88 -8.23
C LEU A 52 4.48 8.11 -8.36
N LEU A 53 4.34 8.89 -7.30
CA LEU A 53 3.44 10.04 -7.29
C LEU A 53 3.91 11.17 -8.19
N THR A 54 5.23 11.44 -8.21
CA THR A 54 5.81 12.60 -8.88
C THR A 54 6.28 12.32 -10.30
N GLY A 55 6.44 11.04 -10.69
CA GLY A 55 7.07 10.65 -11.95
C GLY A 55 8.57 11.01 -12.00
N ARG A 56 9.20 11.29 -10.85
CA ARG A 56 10.60 11.69 -10.73
C ARG A 56 11.38 10.70 -9.89
N TYR A 57 12.66 10.55 -10.17
CA TYR A 57 13.51 9.80 -9.24
C TYR A 57 13.49 10.44 -7.85
N GLN A 58 13.40 9.63 -6.81
CA GLN A 58 13.29 10.06 -5.42
C GLN A 58 14.41 11.01 -4.97
N GLN A 59 15.62 10.87 -5.54
CA GLN A 59 16.75 11.77 -5.29
C GLN A 59 16.46 13.20 -5.77
N ARG A 60 15.68 13.34 -6.83
CA ARG A 60 15.31 14.65 -7.40
C ARG A 60 14.08 15.25 -6.70
N ALA A 61 13.25 14.40 -6.12
CA ALA A 61 12.09 14.81 -5.34
C ALA A 61 12.39 14.96 -3.82
N GLY A 62 13.67 14.81 -3.43
CA GLY A 62 14.14 15.08 -2.06
C GLY A 62 13.74 14.04 -1.02
N LEU A 63 13.35 12.81 -1.43
CA LEU A 63 12.92 11.77 -0.51
C LEU A 63 13.61 10.42 -0.78
N GLU A 64 14.91 10.36 -0.48
CA GLU A 64 15.76 9.20 -0.77
C GLU A 64 15.69 8.09 0.27
N LYS A 65 15.21 8.39 1.48
CA LYS A 65 15.23 7.47 2.62
C LYS A 65 13.81 7.11 3.05
N VAL A 66 13.68 5.94 3.67
CA VAL A 66 12.42 5.56 4.31
C VAL A 66 12.13 6.49 5.50
N LEU A 67 10.89 6.97 5.58
CA LEU A 67 10.44 7.77 6.71
C LEU A 67 10.06 6.85 7.88
N LEU A 68 10.68 7.04 9.00
CA LEU A 68 10.28 6.41 10.26
C LEU A 68 9.21 7.27 10.96
N VAL A 69 8.40 6.67 11.83
CA VAL A 69 7.53 7.46 12.70
C VAL A 69 8.40 8.40 13.52
N PRO A 70 8.19 9.72 13.43
CA PRO A 70 9.12 10.68 14.01
C PRO A 70 9.08 10.64 15.54
N ARG A 71 10.25 10.73 16.14
CA ARG A 71 10.42 10.85 17.59
C ARG A 71 10.62 12.29 18.04
N ASP A 72 11.08 13.15 17.15
CA ASP A 72 11.31 14.56 17.41
C ASP A 72 10.73 15.45 16.31
N ASP A 73 10.77 16.76 16.52
CA ASP A 73 10.19 17.73 15.59
C ASP A 73 11.00 17.85 14.30
N LYS A 74 12.30 17.55 14.31
CA LYS A 74 13.13 17.60 13.09
C LYS A 74 12.75 16.48 12.14
N ASP A 75 12.51 15.28 12.65
CA ASP A 75 12.08 14.14 11.86
C ASP A 75 10.70 14.36 11.25
N LYS A 76 9.81 15.11 11.93
CA LYS A 76 8.49 15.48 11.40
C LYS A 76 8.57 16.36 10.16
N GLU A 77 9.61 17.22 10.06
CA GLU A 77 9.77 18.13 8.92
C GLU A 77 10.09 17.43 7.60
N VAL A 78 10.52 16.16 7.66
CA VAL A 78 10.86 15.39 6.46
C VAL A 78 9.59 14.82 5.84
N GLY A 79 9.43 15.03 4.52
CA GLY A 79 8.30 14.53 3.76
C GLY A 79 8.32 15.01 2.31
N LEU A 80 7.28 14.66 1.57
CA LEU A 80 7.12 15.10 0.19
C LEU A 80 7.06 16.63 0.15
N GLN A 81 7.89 17.22 -0.70
CA GLN A 81 7.99 18.69 -0.79
C GLN A 81 6.75 19.29 -1.44
N SER A 82 6.30 20.44 -0.93
CA SER A 82 5.05 21.11 -1.37
C SER A 82 5.04 21.51 -2.84
N GLU A 83 6.22 21.67 -3.42
CA GLU A 83 6.42 22.05 -4.83
C GLU A 83 6.24 20.87 -5.80
N GLU A 84 6.23 19.64 -5.28
CA GLU A 84 6.11 18.45 -6.12
C GLU A 84 4.69 18.31 -6.69
N ILE A 85 4.65 18.16 -8.01
CA ILE A 85 3.40 17.91 -8.73
C ILE A 85 3.19 16.41 -8.86
N THR A 86 2.07 15.91 -8.37
CA THR A 86 1.72 14.50 -8.41
C THR A 86 0.78 14.17 -9.56
N PHE A 87 0.72 12.89 -9.95
CA PHE A 87 -0.29 12.44 -10.91
C PHE A 87 -1.72 12.73 -10.43
N ALA A 88 -1.97 12.67 -9.12
CA ALA A 88 -3.28 12.97 -8.55
C ALA A 88 -3.66 14.44 -8.76
N LYS A 89 -2.70 15.36 -8.60
CA LYS A 89 -2.89 16.79 -8.88
C LYS A 89 -3.21 17.01 -10.36
N ILE A 90 -2.41 16.42 -11.26
CA ILE A 90 -2.62 16.55 -12.71
C ILE A 90 -3.99 16.02 -13.11
N LEU A 91 -4.38 14.84 -12.64
CA LEU A 91 -5.67 14.24 -12.97
C LEU A 91 -6.83 15.04 -12.36
N GLY A 92 -6.70 15.51 -11.11
CA GLY A 92 -7.69 16.37 -10.47
C GLY A 92 -7.93 17.66 -11.23
N ASP A 93 -6.87 18.34 -11.68
CA ASP A 93 -6.94 19.55 -12.50
C ASP A 93 -7.60 19.29 -13.87
N ASN A 94 -7.59 18.04 -14.34
CA ASN A 94 -8.24 17.59 -15.58
C ASN A 94 -9.61 16.92 -15.35
N GLY A 95 -10.24 17.17 -14.21
CA GLY A 95 -11.63 16.79 -13.95
C GLY A 95 -11.84 15.38 -13.38
N TYR A 96 -10.77 14.65 -13.06
CA TYR A 96 -10.89 13.38 -12.38
C TYR A 96 -11.22 13.56 -10.89
N ARG A 97 -12.03 12.67 -10.36
CA ARG A 97 -12.16 12.48 -8.91
C ARG A 97 -10.96 11.67 -8.43
N THR A 98 -10.25 12.16 -7.42
CA THR A 98 -9.00 11.56 -6.96
C THR A 98 -9.10 11.10 -5.52
N ALA A 99 -8.69 9.86 -5.25
CA ALA A 99 -8.64 9.32 -3.90
C ALA A 99 -7.36 8.52 -3.64
N LEU A 100 -6.86 8.63 -2.41
CA LEU A 100 -5.92 7.70 -1.81
C LEU A 100 -6.64 6.95 -0.70
N ILE A 101 -6.68 5.63 -0.80
CA ILE A 101 -7.20 4.73 0.24
C ILE A 101 -6.06 3.81 0.69
N GLY A 102 -5.60 4.00 1.93
CA GLY A 102 -4.52 3.22 2.53
C GLY A 102 -3.29 4.02 2.95
N LYS A 103 -2.12 3.44 2.74
CA LYS A 103 -0.82 3.93 3.20
C LYS A 103 -0.35 5.17 2.42
N TRP A 104 -0.01 6.24 3.17
CA TRP A 104 0.66 7.42 2.61
C TRP A 104 2.17 7.33 2.61
N HIS A 105 2.78 7.32 3.77
CA HIS A 105 4.21 7.16 4.05
C HIS A 105 5.14 8.21 3.40
N LEU A 106 4.63 9.45 3.20
CA LEU A 106 5.39 10.56 2.58
C LEU A 106 5.40 11.84 3.45
N GLY A 107 5.25 11.67 4.76
CA GLY A 107 5.36 12.74 5.75
C GLY A 107 4.19 12.78 6.73
N TYR A 108 4.44 13.39 7.89
CA TYR A 108 3.54 13.32 9.05
C TYR A 108 2.83 14.65 9.33
N LEU A 109 3.47 15.79 9.01
CA LEU A 109 2.88 17.11 9.24
C LEU A 109 1.72 17.40 8.29
N GLN A 110 0.91 18.37 8.67
CA GLN A 110 -0.23 18.83 7.86
C GLN A 110 0.20 19.27 6.45
N LYS A 111 1.36 19.93 6.29
CA LYS A 111 1.90 20.33 5.00
C LYS A 111 2.21 19.14 4.06
N HIS A 112 2.47 17.95 4.63
CA HIS A 112 2.72 16.71 3.88
C HIS A 112 1.48 15.84 3.72
N HIS A 113 0.29 16.34 4.09
CA HIS A 113 -0.94 15.56 4.03
C HIS A 113 -1.33 15.25 2.57
N PRO A 114 -1.82 14.03 2.24
CA PRO A 114 -2.16 13.63 0.87
C PRO A 114 -3.07 14.61 0.13
N MET A 115 -4.01 15.23 0.84
CA MET A 115 -4.94 16.18 0.23
C MET A 115 -4.26 17.46 -0.28
N ASN A 116 -3.06 17.79 0.19
CA ASN A 116 -2.26 18.89 -0.36
C ASN A 116 -1.59 18.53 -1.69
N PHE A 117 -1.58 17.23 -2.04
CA PHE A 117 -0.93 16.70 -3.23
C PHE A 117 -1.94 16.18 -4.27
N GLY A 118 -3.15 16.75 -4.29
CA GLY A 118 -4.14 16.53 -5.33
C GLY A 118 -5.14 15.39 -5.06
N PHE A 119 -5.07 14.70 -3.93
CA PHE A 119 -6.12 13.77 -3.54
C PHE A 119 -7.28 14.52 -2.89
N GLN A 120 -8.47 14.37 -3.45
CA GLN A 120 -9.71 14.97 -2.94
C GLN A 120 -10.33 14.16 -1.80
N LYS A 121 -10.00 12.89 -1.71
CA LYS A 121 -10.37 11.98 -0.62
C LYS A 121 -9.12 11.23 -0.14
N PHE A 122 -8.97 11.14 1.16
CA PHE A 122 -7.96 10.31 1.81
C PHE A 122 -8.61 9.53 2.94
N VAL A 123 -8.47 8.21 2.92
CA VAL A 123 -8.81 7.35 4.07
C VAL A 123 -7.70 6.34 4.25
N GLY A 124 -7.11 6.28 5.43
CA GLY A 124 -6.00 5.38 5.71
C GLY A 124 -5.03 5.90 6.77
N PHE A 125 -3.75 5.64 6.61
CA PHE A 125 -2.74 5.96 7.61
C PHE A 125 -1.51 6.65 6.99
N LYS A 126 -0.84 7.49 7.81
CA LYS A 126 0.32 8.28 7.34
C LYS A 126 1.65 7.60 7.61
N SER A 127 1.74 6.69 8.55
CA SER A 127 2.96 5.98 8.90
C SER A 127 3.35 4.89 7.91
N GLY A 128 4.53 4.32 8.11
CA GLY A 128 5.05 3.23 7.29
C GLY A 128 4.28 1.92 7.43
N ASN A 129 3.66 1.70 8.59
CA ASN A 129 2.78 0.58 8.89
C ASN A 129 1.89 0.88 10.09
N VAL A 130 0.80 0.15 10.19
CA VAL A 130 -0.09 0.12 11.34
C VAL A 130 -0.39 -1.33 11.73
N ASP A 131 -0.81 -1.53 12.95
CA ASP A 131 -1.47 -2.77 13.39
C ASP A 131 -2.74 -2.97 12.56
N TYR A 132 -2.93 -4.17 11.99
CA TYR A 132 -4.02 -4.42 11.04
C TYR A 132 -5.41 -4.42 11.67
N GLN A 133 -5.50 -4.55 13.00
CA GLN A 133 -6.76 -4.59 13.72
C GLN A 133 -7.03 -3.31 14.51
N SER A 134 -6.00 -2.76 15.18
CA SER A 134 -6.15 -1.58 16.04
C SER A 134 -5.81 -0.27 15.33
N HIS A 135 -5.21 -0.33 14.13
CA HIS A 135 -4.75 0.81 13.33
C HIS A 135 -3.79 1.75 14.08
N ARG A 136 -3.01 1.16 14.99
CA ARG A 136 -2.00 1.89 15.76
C ARG A 136 -0.63 1.77 15.11
N ASN A 137 0.11 2.86 15.13
CA ASN A 137 1.49 2.89 14.70
C ASN A 137 2.41 2.10 15.67
N ARG A 138 3.70 2.02 15.36
CA ARG A 138 4.67 1.27 16.17
C ARG A 138 4.89 1.78 17.60
N TYR A 139 4.38 2.96 17.95
CA TYR A 139 4.45 3.54 19.29
C TYR A 139 3.11 3.48 20.04
N GLY A 140 2.10 2.82 19.45
CA GLY A 140 0.78 2.66 20.06
C GLY A 140 -0.18 3.83 19.81
N ASP A 141 0.23 4.86 19.07
CA ASP A 141 -0.67 5.95 18.70
C ASP A 141 -1.62 5.52 17.59
N VAL A 142 -2.85 5.97 17.64
CA VAL A 142 -3.81 5.79 16.55
C VAL A 142 -3.30 6.53 15.32
N ASP A 143 -3.25 5.85 14.18
CA ASP A 143 -2.89 6.41 12.88
C ASP A 143 -3.87 5.93 11.81
N TRP A 144 -5.13 6.35 11.96
CA TRP A 144 -6.16 6.14 10.94
C TRP A 144 -6.91 7.44 10.70
N TRP A 145 -7.05 7.82 9.47
CA TRP A 145 -7.53 9.12 9.04
C TRP A 145 -8.69 8.96 8.05
N ASP A 146 -9.67 9.90 8.14
CA ASP A 146 -10.66 10.14 7.12
C ASP A 146 -10.64 11.64 6.79
N GLY A 147 -10.11 11.99 5.63
CA GLY A 147 -9.74 13.36 5.34
C GLY A 147 -8.68 13.86 6.31
N LEU A 148 -8.96 14.98 6.97
CA LEU A 148 -8.05 15.64 7.92
C LEU A 148 -8.26 15.19 9.38
N GLU A 149 -9.21 14.32 9.64
CA GLU A 149 -9.57 13.89 10.99
C GLU A 149 -9.07 12.47 11.26
N MET A 150 -8.51 12.26 12.46
CA MET A 150 -8.27 10.90 12.95
C MET A 150 -9.60 10.26 13.34
N LYS A 151 -9.83 9.05 12.86
CA LYS A 151 -11.03 8.27 13.18
C LYS A 151 -10.65 6.85 13.57
N ASN A 152 -11.34 6.30 14.58
CA ASN A 152 -11.28 4.89 14.85
C ASN A 152 -12.32 4.19 13.95
N MET A 153 -11.84 3.39 13.00
CA MET A 153 -12.68 2.57 12.12
C MET A 153 -12.36 1.10 12.41
N PRO A 154 -13.26 0.35 13.03
CA PRO A 154 -12.98 -1.07 13.35
C PRO A 154 -12.95 -1.92 12.09
N GLY A 155 -12.11 -2.94 12.09
CA GLY A 155 -11.99 -3.93 11.02
C GLY A 155 -10.55 -4.19 10.61
N TYR A 156 -10.35 -5.35 9.99
CA TYR A 156 -9.03 -5.71 9.45
C TYR A 156 -8.64 -4.77 8.30
N THR A 157 -7.44 -4.21 8.35
CA THR A 157 -6.99 -3.14 7.45
C THR A 157 -7.25 -3.46 5.97
N THR A 158 -6.85 -4.65 5.48
CA THR A 158 -7.02 -5.01 4.07
C THR A 158 -8.48 -5.04 3.66
N THR A 159 -9.34 -5.69 4.45
CA THR A 159 -10.80 -5.76 4.22
C THR A 159 -11.43 -4.36 4.24
N LEU A 160 -11.02 -3.53 5.21
CA LEU A 160 -11.54 -2.16 5.34
C LEU A 160 -11.17 -1.28 4.14
N LEU A 161 -9.90 -1.32 3.70
CA LEU A 161 -9.46 -0.62 2.50
C LEU A 161 -10.20 -1.07 1.25
N THR A 162 -10.51 -2.38 1.15
CA THR A 162 -11.28 -2.96 0.05
C THR A 162 -12.68 -2.38 0.02
N THR A 163 -13.41 -2.45 1.15
CA THR A 163 -14.78 -1.91 1.25
C THR A 163 -14.84 -0.42 0.93
N LEU A 164 -13.92 0.37 1.47
CA LEU A 164 -13.83 1.80 1.19
C LEU A 164 -13.56 2.10 -0.30
N SER A 165 -12.78 1.23 -0.95
CA SER A 165 -12.49 1.35 -2.38
C SER A 165 -13.69 0.98 -3.25
N GLU A 166 -14.44 -0.07 -2.88
CA GLU A 166 -15.69 -0.44 -3.54
C GLU A 166 -16.73 0.68 -3.45
N ASP A 167 -16.88 1.28 -2.25
CA ASP A 167 -17.77 2.42 -2.04
C ASP A 167 -17.35 3.64 -2.86
N TYR A 168 -16.05 3.94 -2.92
CA TYR A 168 -15.53 5.02 -3.75
C TYR A 168 -15.82 4.82 -5.23
N ILE A 169 -15.62 3.61 -5.76
CA ILE A 169 -15.94 3.26 -7.15
C ILE A 169 -17.43 3.45 -7.40
N LYS A 170 -18.29 2.97 -6.51
CA LYS A 170 -19.75 3.12 -6.59
C LYS A 170 -20.19 4.58 -6.62
N GLU A 171 -19.63 5.41 -5.72
CA GLU A 171 -19.94 6.85 -5.60
C GLU A 171 -19.52 7.65 -6.84
N ASN A 172 -18.49 7.20 -7.54
CA ASN A 172 -17.91 7.91 -8.68
C ASN A 172 -18.09 7.21 -10.03
N LYS A 173 -18.97 6.20 -10.12
CA LYS A 173 -19.17 5.37 -11.32
C LYS A 173 -19.56 6.15 -12.59
N ASP A 174 -20.12 7.34 -12.43
CA ASP A 174 -20.60 8.19 -13.53
C ASP A 174 -19.62 9.36 -13.84
N LYS A 175 -18.41 9.32 -13.28
CA LYS A 175 -17.38 10.37 -13.44
C LYS A 175 -16.01 9.73 -13.69
N PRO A 176 -15.10 10.41 -14.40
CA PRO A 176 -13.73 9.95 -14.44
C PRO A 176 -13.13 10.00 -13.03
N PHE A 177 -12.46 8.94 -12.62
CA PHE A 177 -11.81 8.87 -11.32
C PHE A 177 -10.41 8.26 -11.39
N CYS A 178 -9.59 8.63 -10.43
CA CYS A 178 -8.31 8.01 -10.14
C CYS A 178 -8.31 7.56 -8.69
N LEU A 179 -8.29 6.25 -8.49
CA LEU A 179 -8.23 5.63 -7.19
C LEU A 179 -6.86 4.98 -6.99
N TYR A 180 -6.12 5.45 -5.99
CA TYR A 180 -4.88 4.85 -5.53
C TYR A 180 -5.15 4.07 -4.25
N ILE A 181 -5.15 2.73 -4.35
CA ILE A 181 -5.30 1.81 -3.25
C ILE A 181 -3.90 1.39 -2.83
N ALA A 182 -3.46 1.86 -1.68
CA ALA A 182 -2.13 1.60 -1.14
C ALA A 182 -2.25 0.66 0.06
N HIS A 183 -2.24 -0.65 -0.20
CA HIS A 183 -2.34 -1.65 0.85
C HIS A 183 -1.18 -1.59 1.83
N ALA A 184 -1.43 -1.98 3.08
CA ALA A 184 -0.40 -2.30 4.07
C ALA A 184 0.15 -3.71 3.86
N ALA A 185 -0.67 -4.62 3.33
CA ALA A 185 -0.32 -6.03 3.15
C ALA A 185 0.69 -6.25 2.01
N PRO A 186 1.61 -7.20 2.21
CA PRO A 186 1.86 -8.04 3.36
C PRO A 186 2.97 -7.53 4.32
N HIS A 187 3.17 -6.21 4.46
CA HIS A 187 4.15 -5.62 5.37
C HIS A 187 3.87 -5.97 6.85
N SER A 188 4.90 -6.06 7.67
CA SER A 188 4.75 -6.22 9.13
C SER A 188 3.95 -5.06 9.76
N PRO A 189 3.27 -5.29 10.92
CA PRO A 189 3.30 -6.49 11.75
C PRO A 189 2.65 -7.69 11.08
N MET A 190 3.14 -8.90 11.41
CA MET A 190 2.62 -10.14 10.84
C MET A 190 1.27 -10.47 11.45
N GLN A 191 0.20 -10.04 10.78
CA GLN A 191 -1.18 -10.20 11.22
C GLN A 191 -2.06 -10.53 10.00
N GLY A 192 -2.53 -11.76 9.93
CA GLY A 192 -3.59 -12.14 9.00
C GLY A 192 -4.98 -11.72 9.52
N PRO A 193 -6.04 -11.95 8.73
CA PRO A 193 -7.38 -11.50 9.10
C PRO A 193 -7.92 -12.08 10.42
N ASN A 194 -7.37 -13.21 10.86
CA ASN A 194 -7.80 -13.91 12.08
C ASN A 194 -6.93 -13.65 13.33
N GLU A 195 -5.83 -12.91 13.19
CA GLU A 195 -4.99 -12.52 14.31
C GLU A 195 -5.61 -11.36 15.09
N LYS A 196 -5.27 -11.29 16.39
CA LYS A 196 -5.69 -10.19 17.27
C LYS A 196 -4.78 -8.99 17.11
N ALA A 197 -5.26 -7.82 17.54
CA ALA A 197 -4.42 -6.63 17.70
C ALA A 197 -3.24 -6.92 18.64
N ILE A 198 -2.04 -6.47 18.25
CA ILE A 198 -0.81 -6.60 19.02
C ILE A 198 -0.29 -5.25 19.51
N ARG A 199 -0.74 -4.15 18.90
CA ARG A 199 -0.41 -2.79 19.34
C ARG A 199 -1.56 -2.18 20.12
N THR A 200 -1.22 -1.65 21.29
CA THR A 200 -2.14 -0.96 22.22
C THR A 200 -1.58 0.40 22.57
N GLU A 201 -2.28 1.21 23.36
CA GLU A 201 -1.77 2.48 23.90
C GLU A 201 -0.49 2.34 24.72
N ALA A 202 -0.30 1.17 25.33
CA ALA A 202 0.88 0.87 26.14
C ALA A 202 1.99 0.17 25.35
N THR A 203 1.85 0.02 24.02
CA THR A 203 2.88 -0.63 23.20
C THR A 203 4.07 0.31 23.09
N LEU A 204 5.18 -0.06 23.72
CA LEU A 204 6.38 0.76 23.75
C LEU A 204 7.42 0.32 22.72
N GLU A 205 7.46 -0.93 22.32
CA GLU A 205 8.31 -1.48 21.26
C GLU A 205 7.98 -2.94 20.95
N GLY A 206 8.15 -3.29 19.66
CA GLY A 206 8.21 -4.65 19.18
C GLY A 206 6.86 -5.31 18.97
N ASP A 207 6.67 -5.71 17.72
CA ASP A 207 5.53 -6.53 17.37
C ASP A 207 5.78 -7.95 17.90
N LYS A 208 5.12 -8.33 18.99
CA LYS A 208 5.05 -9.74 19.36
C LYS A 208 4.11 -10.40 18.36
N ASN A 209 4.68 -11.22 17.52
CA ASN A 209 3.90 -12.01 16.59
C ASN A 209 3.01 -13.04 17.33
N SER A 210 2.00 -13.51 16.66
CA SER A 210 1.26 -14.72 16.97
C SER A 210 2.22 -15.90 17.18
N ASP A 211 1.78 -16.95 17.89
CA ASP A 211 2.53 -18.22 18.01
C ASP A 211 2.61 -18.99 16.68
N ARG A 212 1.90 -18.52 15.65
CA ARG A 212 1.95 -19.10 14.31
C ARG A 212 3.24 -18.69 13.59
N PRO A 213 3.80 -19.56 12.72
CA PRO A 213 4.96 -19.21 11.89
C PRO A 213 4.65 -18.00 10.98
N ASN A 214 5.57 -17.05 10.91
CA ASN A 214 5.43 -15.86 10.05
C ASN A 214 5.05 -16.22 8.61
N LYS A 215 5.63 -17.28 8.06
CA LYS A 215 5.35 -17.73 6.70
C LYS A 215 3.87 -18.09 6.46
N GLU A 216 3.21 -18.65 7.45
CA GLU A 216 1.77 -18.98 7.36
C GLU A 216 0.92 -17.72 7.44
N ILE A 217 1.26 -16.80 8.36
CA ILE A 217 0.57 -15.51 8.48
C ILE A 217 0.76 -14.68 7.22
N TYR A 218 1.99 -14.65 6.70
CA TYR A 218 2.32 -13.95 5.44
C TYR A 218 1.47 -14.47 4.27
N LYS A 219 1.33 -15.79 4.16
CA LYS A 219 0.45 -16.43 3.18
C LYS A 219 -0.98 -15.90 3.31
N ASP A 220 -1.55 -15.91 4.52
CA ASP A 220 -2.91 -15.43 4.75
C ASP A 220 -3.06 -13.94 4.37
N MET A 221 -2.04 -13.12 4.66
CA MET A 221 -2.03 -11.71 4.30
C MET A 221 -2.00 -11.47 2.78
N VAL A 222 -1.21 -12.27 2.04
CA VAL A 222 -1.15 -12.19 0.57
C VAL A 222 -2.44 -12.71 -0.07
N GLU A 223 -3.01 -13.79 0.45
CA GLU A 223 -4.29 -14.34 -0.03
C GLU A 223 -5.46 -13.38 0.23
N GLU A 224 -5.46 -12.67 1.35
CA GLU A 224 -6.43 -11.60 1.62
C GLU A 224 -6.23 -10.38 0.70
N LEU A 225 -4.99 -10.04 0.36
CA LEU A 225 -4.69 -9.03 -0.63
C LEU A 225 -5.18 -9.43 -2.03
N ASP A 226 -4.98 -10.68 -2.42
CA ASP A 226 -5.52 -11.23 -3.67
C ASP A 226 -7.05 -11.17 -3.71
N TRP A 227 -7.70 -11.55 -2.61
CA TRP A 227 -9.15 -11.40 -2.45
C TRP A 227 -9.58 -9.93 -2.67
N SER A 228 -8.86 -8.99 -2.08
CA SER A 228 -9.11 -7.56 -2.26
C SER A 228 -9.04 -7.14 -3.74
N VAL A 229 -8.01 -7.59 -4.45
CA VAL A 229 -7.88 -7.33 -5.90
C VAL A 229 -9.09 -7.87 -6.65
N GLY A 230 -9.50 -9.11 -6.36
CA GLY A 230 -10.70 -9.72 -6.93
C GLY A 230 -11.96 -8.89 -6.70
N ARG A 231 -12.19 -8.44 -5.48
CA ARG A 231 -13.33 -7.59 -5.11
C ARG A 231 -13.37 -6.27 -5.89
N ILE A 232 -12.21 -5.63 -6.05
CA ILE A 232 -12.11 -4.39 -6.83
C ILE A 232 -12.45 -4.64 -8.32
N LEU A 233 -11.89 -5.69 -8.91
CA LEU A 233 -12.19 -6.05 -10.31
C LEU A 233 -13.65 -6.41 -10.51
N GLU A 234 -14.26 -7.18 -9.62
CA GLU A 234 -15.69 -7.50 -9.63
C GLU A 234 -16.56 -6.25 -9.51
N THR A 235 -16.16 -5.29 -8.65
CA THR A 235 -16.88 -4.02 -8.49
C THR A 235 -16.84 -3.18 -9.75
N LEU A 236 -15.69 -3.09 -10.42
CA LEU A 236 -15.58 -2.42 -11.72
C LEU A 236 -16.49 -3.09 -12.75
N LYS A 237 -16.51 -4.42 -12.83
CA LYS A 237 -17.38 -5.19 -13.73
C LYS A 237 -18.86 -4.99 -13.41
N LYS A 238 -19.24 -5.02 -12.14
CA LYS A 238 -20.62 -4.78 -11.66
C LYS A 238 -21.17 -3.44 -12.13
N TYR A 239 -20.34 -2.40 -12.15
CA TYR A 239 -20.74 -1.07 -12.61
C TYR A 239 -20.42 -0.82 -14.09
N LYS A 240 -19.99 -1.83 -14.85
CA LYS A 240 -19.63 -1.77 -16.28
C LYS A 240 -18.50 -0.77 -16.56
N LEU A 241 -17.56 -0.67 -15.65
CA LEU A 241 -16.38 0.20 -15.74
C LEU A 241 -15.12 -0.55 -16.19
N ASP A 242 -15.17 -1.88 -16.19
CA ASP A 242 -14.04 -2.77 -16.48
C ASP A 242 -13.40 -2.53 -17.86
N LYS A 243 -14.20 -2.13 -18.87
CA LYS A 243 -13.71 -1.84 -20.23
C LYS A 243 -13.18 -0.42 -20.43
N ASN A 244 -13.38 0.45 -19.45
CA ASN A 244 -12.97 1.87 -19.50
C ASN A 244 -12.16 2.29 -18.27
N THR A 245 -11.58 1.31 -17.57
CA THR A 245 -10.72 1.56 -16.40
C THR A 245 -9.39 0.86 -16.60
N PHE A 246 -8.31 1.64 -16.54
CA PHE A 246 -6.96 1.09 -16.52
C PHE A 246 -6.62 0.69 -15.09
N VAL A 247 -6.39 -0.60 -14.84
CA VAL A 247 -6.03 -1.15 -13.54
C VAL A 247 -4.58 -1.60 -13.57
N VAL A 248 -3.80 -1.16 -12.57
CA VAL A 248 -2.39 -1.57 -12.42
C VAL A 248 -2.22 -2.14 -11.02
N PHE A 249 -1.57 -3.29 -10.93
CA PHE A 249 -1.15 -3.91 -9.68
C PHE A 249 0.36 -4.11 -9.66
N PHE A 250 1.04 -3.71 -8.59
CA PHE A 250 2.47 -3.96 -8.35
C PHE A 250 2.83 -3.82 -6.87
N SER A 251 4.04 -4.25 -6.49
CA SER A 251 4.60 -4.03 -5.15
C SER A 251 5.51 -2.81 -5.12
N ASP A 252 5.54 -2.08 -4.01
CA ASP A 252 6.38 -0.88 -3.88
C ASP A 252 7.88 -1.19 -3.74
N ASN A 253 8.23 -2.35 -3.26
CA ASN A 253 9.61 -2.87 -3.20
C ASN A 253 9.61 -4.40 -3.07
N GLY A 254 10.79 -4.99 -3.04
CA GLY A 254 10.97 -6.43 -2.85
C GLY A 254 10.56 -6.94 -1.47
N PRO A 255 10.54 -8.27 -1.28
CA PRO A 255 10.01 -8.91 -0.08
C PRO A 255 10.93 -8.81 1.12
N VAL A 256 10.36 -8.99 2.33
CA VAL A 256 11.10 -9.28 3.55
C VAL A 256 11.13 -10.80 3.75
N ILE A 257 12.27 -11.42 3.47
CA ILE A 257 12.43 -12.89 3.48
C ILE A 257 12.08 -13.50 4.86
N ASN A 258 12.51 -12.86 5.94
CA ASN A 258 12.26 -13.34 7.30
C ASN A 258 10.77 -13.32 7.70
N ASN A 259 9.96 -12.58 6.97
CA ASN A 259 8.51 -12.54 7.16
C ASN A 259 7.77 -13.61 6.35
N GLY A 260 8.46 -14.29 5.44
CA GLY A 260 7.88 -15.35 4.61
C GLY A 260 7.82 -15.03 3.12
N GLY A 261 8.21 -13.82 2.71
CA GLY A 261 8.22 -13.40 1.32
C GLY A 261 9.29 -14.11 0.47
N SER A 262 9.05 -14.20 -0.82
CA SER A 262 9.89 -14.93 -1.78
C SER A 262 10.36 -14.05 -2.93
N THR A 263 11.65 -14.19 -3.26
CA THR A 263 12.24 -13.50 -4.42
C THR A 263 12.00 -14.23 -5.75
N GLY A 264 11.43 -15.43 -5.74
CA GLY A 264 11.28 -16.24 -6.95
C GLY A 264 12.63 -16.69 -7.57
N GLY A 265 13.70 -16.75 -6.76
CA GLY A 265 15.03 -17.12 -7.21
C GLY A 265 15.92 -15.95 -7.69
N TYR A 266 15.40 -14.75 -7.72
CA TYR A 266 16.17 -13.55 -8.03
C TYR A 266 17.03 -13.08 -6.84
N ARG A 267 18.09 -12.34 -7.14
CA ARG A 267 19.01 -11.82 -6.13
C ARG A 267 18.44 -10.56 -5.48
N GLY A 268 18.49 -10.50 -4.16
CA GLY A 268 18.13 -9.30 -3.36
C GLY A 268 16.95 -9.55 -2.43
N ALA A 269 16.53 -8.50 -1.78
CA ALA A 269 15.37 -8.42 -0.89
C ALA A 269 15.11 -6.94 -0.61
N LYS A 270 14.06 -6.59 0.13
CA LYS A 270 13.79 -5.22 0.56
C LYS A 270 15.05 -4.52 1.07
N GLY A 271 15.30 -3.30 0.60
CA GLY A 271 16.46 -2.49 0.97
C GLY A 271 17.74 -2.81 0.20
N ALA A 272 17.78 -3.88 -0.58
CA ALA A 272 18.92 -4.20 -1.43
C ALA A 272 18.88 -3.43 -2.75
N PRO A 273 20.06 -3.08 -3.33
CA PRO A 273 20.11 -2.38 -4.63
C PRO A 273 19.95 -3.32 -5.84
N TRP A 274 19.72 -4.60 -5.60
CA TRP A 274 19.62 -5.63 -6.64
C TRP A 274 18.19 -5.74 -7.20
N GLU A 275 18.00 -6.62 -8.20
CA GLU A 275 16.77 -6.74 -9.01
C GLU A 275 15.49 -6.84 -8.17
N ILE A 276 15.53 -7.61 -7.08
CA ILE A 276 14.36 -7.84 -6.21
C ILE A 276 14.29 -6.87 -5.01
N GLY A 277 15.26 -5.99 -4.82
CA GLY A 277 15.19 -4.94 -3.80
C GLY A 277 14.28 -3.80 -4.20
N ARG A 278 13.98 -3.68 -5.46
CA ARG A 278 13.20 -2.59 -6.09
C ARG A 278 12.11 -3.14 -7.02
#